data_ab86c90e4806c0ce0fbb0796675c0c97
#
_entry.id   ab86c90e4806c0ce0fbb0796675c0c97
#
_cell.length_a   1.000
_cell.length_b   1.000
_cell.length_c   1.000
_cell.angle_alpha   90.00
_cell.angle_beta   90.00
_cell.angle_gamma   90.00
#
_symmetry.space_group_name_H-M   'P 1'
#
loop_
_entity.id
_entity.type
_entity.pdbx_description
1 polymer ?
#
loop_
_entity_poly.entity_id
_entity_poly.type
_entity_poly.pdbx_seq_one_letter_code
_entity_poly.pdbx_strand_id
1 'polypeptide(L)'
;MHFNLYLPPHVRFLFKILLLFFLFSGVQLNSQLSKKHYIPPLTSASGQSTAPGDQWLYISTPSIDPINFTVKRADGTIFRTGQVSNANSQEFSAGPTGSSGYLFIPRSGAELAQDSAGFIIEAEQEIYVSARFNSGEALGGRQYHGGALVSKGESALGTKFRLGALQIKANGHLNFGSIMATEDNTVINITLPTG
;
A
#
# COMPACT_ATOMS: atom_id res chain seq x y z
N MET A 1 -56.83 -13.28 0.46
CA MET A 1 -56.84 -13.19 -1.01
C MET A 1 -55.38 -13.32 -1.47
N HIS A 2 -54.95 -14.52 -1.91
CA HIS A 2 -53.58 -14.75 -2.38
C HIS A 2 -53.51 -14.46 -3.89
N PHE A 3 -52.87 -13.37 -4.29
CA PHE A 3 -52.55 -13.11 -5.69
C PHE A 3 -51.34 -13.92 -6.11
N ASN A 4 -51.55 -15.06 -6.77
CA ASN A 4 -50.48 -15.76 -7.47
C ASN A 4 -50.22 -15.09 -8.84
N LEU A 5 -49.22 -14.24 -8.94
CA LEU A 5 -48.78 -13.69 -10.22
C LEU A 5 -48.03 -14.78 -11.02
N TYR A 6 -48.78 -15.44 -11.94
CA TYR A 6 -48.19 -16.45 -12.82
C TYR A 6 -47.51 -15.77 -14.00
N LEU A 7 -46.21 -15.50 -13.86
CA LEU A 7 -45.39 -14.92 -14.94
C LEU A 7 -45.03 -16.03 -15.95
N PRO A 8 -45.13 -15.78 -17.28
CA PRO A 8 -44.71 -16.72 -18.31
C PRO A 8 -43.21 -17.09 -18.17
N PRO A 9 -42.79 -18.31 -18.58
CA PRO A 9 -41.42 -18.80 -18.37
C PRO A 9 -40.33 -17.88 -18.92
N HIS A 10 -40.55 -17.27 -20.08
CA HIS A 10 -39.63 -16.28 -20.67
C HIS A 10 -39.50 -14.99 -19.85
N VAL A 11 -40.57 -14.53 -19.20
CA VAL A 11 -40.56 -13.37 -18.33
C VAL A 11 -39.80 -13.65 -17.04
N ARG A 12 -39.96 -14.86 -16.49
CA ARG A 12 -39.18 -15.32 -15.31
C ARG A 12 -37.71 -15.43 -15.62
N PHE A 13 -37.37 -15.89 -16.83
CA PHE A 13 -35.97 -15.98 -17.28
C PHE A 13 -35.34 -14.59 -17.45
N LEU A 14 -36.04 -13.66 -18.11
CA LEU A 14 -35.60 -12.27 -18.24
C LEU A 14 -35.45 -11.58 -16.88
N PHE A 15 -36.36 -11.81 -15.95
CA PHE A 15 -36.27 -11.24 -14.60
C PHE A 15 -35.07 -11.78 -13.82
N LYS A 16 -34.72 -13.06 -13.97
CA LYS A 16 -33.52 -13.66 -13.36
C LYS A 16 -32.25 -13.07 -13.97
N ILE A 17 -32.19 -12.85 -15.29
CA ILE A 17 -31.04 -12.20 -15.94
C ILE A 17 -30.91 -10.75 -15.48
N LEU A 18 -32.00 -10.01 -15.40
CA LEU A 18 -32.02 -8.63 -14.94
C LEU A 18 -31.57 -8.53 -13.47
N LEU A 19 -32.04 -9.44 -12.61
CA LEU A 19 -31.63 -9.52 -11.22
C LEU A 19 -30.13 -9.86 -11.09
N LEU A 20 -29.64 -10.77 -11.91
CA LEU A 20 -28.23 -11.12 -11.97
C LEU A 20 -27.39 -9.92 -12.41
N PHE A 21 -27.83 -9.18 -13.42
CA PHE A 21 -27.16 -7.97 -13.89
C PHE A 21 -27.13 -6.87 -12.82
N PHE A 22 -28.20 -6.71 -12.05
CA PHE A 22 -28.27 -5.78 -10.91
C PHE A 22 -27.32 -6.18 -9.76
N LEU A 23 -27.15 -7.46 -9.52
CA LEU A 23 -26.21 -7.97 -8.50
C LEU A 23 -24.74 -7.75 -8.89
N PHE A 24 -24.43 -7.75 -10.18
CA PHE A 24 -23.07 -7.50 -10.66
C PHE A 24 -22.74 -6.02 -10.90
N SER A 25 -23.73 -5.17 -11.12
CA SER A 25 -23.51 -3.74 -11.37
C SER A 25 -23.19 -2.89 -10.14
N GLY A 26 -23.24 -3.45 -8.93
CA GLY A 26 -23.06 -2.69 -7.68
C GLY A 26 -21.69 -2.80 -7.02
N VAL A 27 -20.78 -3.65 -7.51
CA VAL A 27 -19.48 -3.83 -6.84
C VAL A 27 -18.40 -3.07 -7.58
N GLN A 28 -18.29 -1.79 -7.31
CA GLN A 28 -17.06 -1.05 -7.62
C GLN A 28 -15.99 -1.48 -6.60
N LEU A 29 -15.15 -2.42 -6.98
CA LEU A 29 -13.97 -2.82 -6.20
C LEU A 29 -12.88 -1.74 -6.34
N ASN A 30 -13.05 -0.62 -5.66
CA ASN A 30 -12.01 0.41 -5.52
C ASN A 30 -10.96 -0.03 -4.49
N SER A 31 -10.30 -1.16 -4.73
CA SER A 31 -9.36 -1.75 -3.76
C SER A 31 -8.06 -0.97 -3.56
N GLN A 32 -7.86 0.11 -4.31
CA GLN A 32 -6.65 0.94 -4.24
C GLN A 32 -6.93 2.39 -3.85
N LEU A 33 -8.19 2.80 -3.92
CA LEU A 33 -8.65 4.10 -3.46
C LEU A 33 -9.03 4.02 -1.99
N SER A 34 -8.52 4.93 -1.18
CA SER A 34 -8.86 5.03 0.24
C SER A 34 -8.61 6.45 0.74
N LYS A 35 -9.26 6.82 1.83
CA LYS A 35 -8.97 8.06 2.56
C LYS A 35 -7.76 7.94 3.45
N LYS A 36 -7.35 6.72 3.78
CA LYS A 36 -6.22 6.45 4.64
C LYS A 36 -5.34 5.35 4.07
N HIS A 37 -4.05 5.60 4.02
CA HIS A 37 -3.05 4.67 3.51
C HIS A 37 -1.95 4.46 4.52
N TYR A 38 -1.41 3.25 4.54
CA TYR A 38 -0.31 2.84 5.39
C TYR A 38 0.82 2.32 4.51
N ILE A 39 2.00 2.89 4.66
CA ILE A 39 3.21 2.50 3.93
C ILE A 39 4.24 2.04 4.96
N PRO A 40 4.37 0.74 5.18
CA PRO A 40 5.39 0.20 6.08
C PRO A 40 6.79 0.40 5.49
N PRO A 41 7.83 0.45 6.33
CA PRO A 41 9.20 0.60 5.86
C PRO A 41 9.70 -0.66 5.15
N LEU A 42 10.74 -0.46 4.35
CA LEU A 42 11.47 -1.47 3.61
C LEU A 42 12.84 -1.74 4.26
N THR A 43 13.49 -2.83 3.89
CA THR A 43 14.85 -3.15 4.32
C THR A 43 15.66 -3.74 3.17
N SER A 44 16.96 -3.92 3.37
CA SER A 44 17.87 -4.53 2.39
C SER A 44 18.46 -5.85 2.90
N ALA A 45 19.08 -6.62 2.00
CA ALA A 45 19.82 -7.80 2.36
C ALA A 45 21.04 -7.45 3.25
N SER A 46 21.48 -8.40 4.07
CA SER A 46 22.71 -8.26 4.86
C SER A 46 23.92 -8.01 3.93
N GLY A 47 24.79 -7.09 4.31
CA GLY A 47 25.94 -6.69 3.50
C GLY A 47 25.66 -5.60 2.47
N GLN A 48 24.40 -5.28 2.23
CA GLN A 48 23.97 -4.14 1.44
C GLN A 48 23.47 -3.06 2.41
N SER A 49 24.38 -2.22 2.87
CA SER A 49 24.06 -1.16 3.84
C SER A 49 23.50 0.12 3.20
N THR A 50 23.53 0.18 1.88
CA THR A 50 23.06 1.35 1.14
C THR A 50 21.54 1.43 1.16
N ALA A 51 21.04 2.49 1.76
CA ALA A 51 19.64 2.90 1.60
C ALA A 51 19.33 3.08 0.11
N PRO A 52 18.07 2.92 -0.32
CA PRO A 52 17.68 3.30 -1.66
C PRO A 52 18.11 4.72 -1.99
N GLY A 53 18.70 4.92 -3.17
CA GLY A 53 19.18 6.22 -3.61
C GLY A 53 18.08 7.26 -3.63
N ASP A 54 16.94 6.87 -4.18
CA ASP A 54 15.74 7.70 -4.28
C ASP A 54 14.54 6.99 -3.70
N GLN A 55 13.80 7.68 -2.84
CA GLN A 55 12.56 7.23 -2.24
C GLN A 55 11.50 8.30 -2.50
N TRP A 56 10.44 7.92 -3.20
CA TRP A 56 9.40 8.85 -3.61
C TRP A 56 8.02 8.35 -3.20
N LEU A 57 7.19 9.29 -2.76
CA LEU A 57 5.74 9.07 -2.62
C LEU A 57 5.02 9.79 -3.77
N TYR A 58 4.07 9.07 -4.36
CA TYR A 58 3.16 9.57 -5.38
C TYR A 58 1.74 9.50 -4.85
N ILE A 59 1.04 10.63 -4.92
CA ILE A 59 -0.36 10.75 -4.53
C ILE A 59 -1.15 11.24 -5.72
N SER A 60 -2.23 10.56 -6.05
CA SER A 60 -3.14 10.92 -7.14
C SER A 60 -4.58 10.64 -6.80
N THR A 61 -5.52 11.21 -7.55
CA THR A 61 -6.95 11.00 -7.37
C THR A 61 -7.68 11.18 -8.70
N PRO A 62 -8.81 10.50 -8.93
CA PRO A 62 -9.69 10.80 -10.05
C PRO A 62 -10.54 12.06 -9.84
N SER A 63 -10.56 12.65 -8.63
CA SER A 63 -11.35 13.85 -8.32
C SER A 63 -10.91 15.06 -9.13
N ILE A 64 -11.87 15.79 -9.68
CA ILE A 64 -11.64 17.08 -10.35
C ILE A 64 -11.33 18.15 -9.31
N ASP A 65 -12.06 18.12 -8.19
CA ASP A 65 -11.88 19.08 -7.09
C ASP A 65 -10.63 18.74 -6.27
N PRO A 66 -9.87 19.75 -5.83
CA PRO A 66 -8.72 19.57 -4.98
C PRO A 66 -9.09 18.92 -3.63
N ILE A 67 -8.37 17.88 -3.26
CA ILE A 67 -8.51 17.13 -2.01
C ILE A 67 -7.31 17.45 -1.11
N ASN A 68 -7.55 17.89 0.11
CA ASN A 68 -6.49 18.06 1.09
C ASN A 68 -5.99 16.69 1.59
N PHE A 69 -4.68 16.56 1.73
CA PHE A 69 -4.05 15.41 2.33
C PHE A 69 -2.97 15.79 3.34
N THR A 70 -2.70 14.87 4.25
CA THR A 70 -1.61 14.94 5.23
C THR A 70 -0.82 13.64 5.21
N VAL A 71 0.50 13.76 5.10
CA VAL A 71 1.45 12.65 5.27
C VAL A 71 2.05 12.78 6.67
N LYS A 72 1.90 11.73 7.47
CA LYS A 72 2.49 11.60 8.80
C LYS A 72 3.52 10.49 8.78
N ARG A 73 4.55 10.59 9.61
CA ARG A 73 5.42 9.48 9.97
C ARG A 73 4.64 8.50 10.87
N ALA A 74 5.18 7.30 11.06
CA ALA A 74 4.54 6.31 11.94
C ALA A 74 4.38 6.80 13.39
N ASP A 75 5.25 7.69 13.86
CA ASP A 75 5.16 8.34 15.17
C ASP A 75 4.09 9.44 15.26
N GLY A 76 3.32 9.67 14.19
CA GLY A 76 2.28 10.70 14.12
C GLY A 76 2.77 12.10 13.75
N THR A 77 4.08 12.36 13.67
CA THR A 77 4.60 13.67 13.27
C THR A 77 4.26 13.98 11.82
N ILE A 78 3.79 15.21 11.56
CA ILE A 78 3.47 15.64 10.20
C ILE A 78 4.75 15.79 9.40
N PHE A 79 4.83 15.05 8.30
CA PHE A 79 5.90 15.14 7.34
C PHE A 79 5.58 16.13 6.22
N ARG A 80 4.35 16.10 5.71
CA ARG A 80 3.90 16.97 4.62
C ARG A 80 2.39 17.13 4.60
N THR A 81 1.94 18.29 4.12
CA THR A 81 0.54 18.53 3.75
C THR A 81 0.49 19.05 2.32
N GLY A 82 -0.64 18.89 1.65
CA GLY A 82 -0.83 19.39 0.30
C GLY A 82 -2.25 19.17 -0.22
N GLN A 83 -2.42 19.48 -1.48
CA GLN A 83 -3.66 19.23 -2.23
C GLN A 83 -3.36 18.40 -3.47
N VAL A 84 -4.28 17.53 -3.86
CA VAL A 84 -4.21 16.67 -5.03
C VAL A 84 -5.52 16.73 -5.82
N SER A 85 -5.45 16.72 -7.13
CA SER A 85 -6.59 16.57 -8.05
C SER A 85 -6.18 15.71 -9.25
N ASN A 86 -7.13 15.37 -10.12
CA ASN A 86 -6.81 14.62 -11.35
C ASN A 86 -5.86 15.36 -12.29
N ALA A 87 -5.89 16.70 -12.28
CA ALA A 87 -5.00 17.53 -13.06
C ALA A 87 -3.67 17.84 -12.38
N ASN A 88 -3.56 17.58 -11.05
CA ASN A 88 -2.40 17.92 -10.23
C ASN A 88 -2.08 16.80 -9.26
N SER A 89 -1.46 15.72 -9.76
CA SER A 89 -0.87 14.68 -8.92
C SER A 89 0.32 15.22 -8.16
N GLN A 90 0.59 14.65 -6.98
CA GLN A 90 1.70 15.07 -6.12
C GLN A 90 2.77 14.00 -6.09
N GLU A 91 4.02 14.44 -6.22
CA GLU A 91 5.20 13.61 -5.98
C GLU A 91 6.18 14.34 -5.07
N PHE A 92 6.83 13.62 -4.19
CA PHE A 92 7.85 14.19 -3.32
C PHE A 92 8.77 13.12 -2.75
N SER A 93 9.99 13.51 -2.45
CA SER A 93 10.97 12.64 -1.82
C SER A 93 10.50 12.23 -0.43
N ALA A 94 10.55 10.94 -0.16
CA ALA A 94 10.15 10.33 1.11
C ALA A 94 11.29 10.27 2.12
N GLY A 95 12.44 10.84 1.80
CA GLY A 95 13.60 10.89 2.68
C GLY A 95 14.84 11.33 1.94
N PRO A 96 15.91 11.65 2.66
CA PRO A 96 17.17 12.04 2.04
C PRO A 96 17.79 10.84 1.29
N THR A 97 18.38 11.15 0.13
CA THR A 97 19.12 10.19 -0.69
C THR A 97 20.28 9.58 0.09
N GLY A 98 20.44 8.28 0.01
CA GLY A 98 21.58 7.57 0.60
C GLY A 98 21.57 7.40 2.12
N SER A 99 20.50 7.79 2.81
CA SER A 99 20.34 7.60 4.25
C SER A 99 19.23 6.63 4.58
N SER A 100 19.19 6.17 5.83
CA SER A 100 18.01 5.53 6.42
C SER A 100 16.86 6.54 6.41
N GLY A 101 16.21 6.68 5.26
CA GLY A 101 15.02 7.51 5.12
C GLY A 101 13.86 6.90 5.89
N TYR A 102 12.77 7.63 5.96
CA TYR A 102 11.58 7.18 6.69
C TYR A 102 10.92 5.90 6.13
N LEU A 103 11.25 5.54 4.88
CA LEU A 103 10.79 4.30 4.23
C LEU A 103 11.84 3.17 4.24
N PHE A 104 13.01 3.37 4.83
CA PHE A 104 14.06 2.37 4.82
C PHE A 104 14.62 2.16 6.22
N ILE A 105 14.71 0.89 6.61
CA ILE A 105 15.35 0.45 7.85
C ILE A 105 16.58 -0.37 7.47
N PRO A 106 17.77 -0.06 8.01
CA PRO A 106 18.95 -0.90 7.86
C PRO A 106 18.69 -2.34 8.34
N ARG A 107 19.32 -3.32 7.72
CA ARG A 107 19.15 -4.73 8.07
C ARG A 107 19.31 -5.02 9.57
N SER A 108 20.24 -4.33 10.23
CA SER A 108 20.46 -4.46 11.67
C SER A 108 19.26 -4.06 12.54
N GLY A 109 18.35 -3.24 12.01
CA GLY A 109 17.12 -2.82 12.69
C GLY A 109 15.86 -3.56 12.21
N ALA A 110 15.97 -4.44 11.19
CA ALA A 110 14.82 -5.03 10.54
C ALA A 110 14.05 -6.05 11.40
N GLU A 111 14.67 -6.57 12.45
CA GLU A 111 14.05 -7.54 13.38
C GLU A 111 13.52 -6.87 14.66
N LEU A 112 13.57 -5.54 14.70
CA LEU A 112 13.09 -4.73 15.81
C LEU A 112 11.83 -3.96 15.43
N ALA A 113 10.95 -3.75 16.39
CA ALA A 113 9.86 -2.81 16.22
C ALA A 113 10.41 -1.38 16.02
N GLN A 114 9.81 -0.64 15.08
CA GLN A 114 10.23 0.71 14.72
C GLN A 114 9.10 1.69 15.00
N ASP A 115 9.36 2.73 15.74
CA ASP A 115 8.31 3.68 16.18
C ASP A 115 8.05 4.79 15.14
N SER A 116 9.04 5.09 14.29
CA SER A 116 8.99 6.28 13.42
C SER A 116 9.18 6.00 11.95
N ALA A 117 9.38 4.75 11.55
CA ALA A 117 9.58 4.37 10.17
C ALA A 117 8.27 4.02 9.47
N GLY A 118 8.14 4.45 8.21
CA GLY A 118 6.92 4.33 7.42
C GLY A 118 6.06 5.59 7.46
N PHE A 119 4.99 5.57 6.67
CA PHE A 119 4.08 6.70 6.55
C PHE A 119 2.62 6.31 6.72
N ILE A 120 1.86 7.22 7.31
CA ILE A 120 0.40 7.23 7.33
C ILE A 120 -0.04 8.44 6.50
N ILE A 121 -0.83 8.20 5.46
CA ILE A 121 -1.37 9.25 4.59
C ILE A 121 -2.87 9.31 4.80
N GLU A 122 -3.37 10.49 5.15
CA GLU A 122 -4.78 10.76 5.37
C GLU A 122 -5.27 11.85 4.42
N ALA A 123 -6.47 11.70 3.87
CA ALA A 123 -7.09 12.65 2.96
C ALA A 123 -8.59 12.79 3.22
N GLU A 124 -9.16 13.92 2.81
CA GLU A 124 -10.59 14.22 2.98
C GLU A 124 -11.48 13.30 2.12
N GLN A 125 -10.96 12.87 0.98
CA GLN A 125 -11.62 11.95 0.06
C GLN A 125 -10.63 10.88 -0.40
N GLU A 126 -11.11 9.92 -1.20
CA GLU A 126 -10.33 8.80 -1.69
C GLU A 126 -9.20 9.23 -2.63
N ILE A 127 -8.01 8.75 -2.35
CA ILE A 127 -6.78 8.97 -3.11
C ILE A 127 -6.08 7.65 -3.42
N TYR A 128 -5.21 7.64 -4.42
CA TYR A 128 -4.21 6.61 -4.67
C TYR A 128 -2.88 7.01 -4.04
N VAL A 129 -2.19 6.06 -3.45
CA VAL A 129 -0.84 6.26 -2.92
C VAL A 129 0.07 5.14 -3.40
N SER A 130 1.25 5.52 -3.92
CA SER A 130 2.32 4.57 -4.21
C SER A 130 3.66 5.11 -3.72
N ALA A 131 4.48 4.20 -3.20
CA ALA A 131 5.89 4.45 -2.91
C ALA A 131 6.74 3.86 -4.04
N ARG A 132 7.74 4.61 -4.48
CA ARG A 132 8.74 4.15 -5.45
C ARG A 132 10.13 4.38 -4.89
N PHE A 133 11.03 3.50 -5.23
CA PHE A 133 12.42 3.59 -4.81
C PHE A 133 13.34 3.01 -5.86
N ASN A 134 14.52 3.60 -5.95
CA ASN A 134 15.63 3.10 -6.72
C ASN A 134 16.73 2.68 -5.76
N SER A 135 17.30 1.51 -5.92
CA SER A 135 18.42 1.05 -5.11
C SER A 135 19.58 0.61 -5.99
N GLY A 136 20.79 0.72 -5.42
CA GLY A 136 22.02 0.35 -6.09
C GLY A 136 22.60 1.51 -6.87
N GLU A 137 23.36 2.36 -6.20
CA GLU A 137 24.45 3.06 -6.88
C GLU A 137 25.55 2.05 -7.18
N ALA A 138 25.58 1.54 -8.41
CA ALA A 138 26.78 0.92 -8.86
C ALA A 138 27.81 2.00 -9.16
N LEU A 139 29.06 1.61 -9.04
CA LEU A 139 30.21 2.37 -9.52
C LEU A 139 29.90 2.95 -10.91
N GLY A 140 29.73 4.28 -11.00
CA GLY A 140 29.36 5.00 -12.22
C GLY A 140 27.96 5.60 -12.28
N GLY A 141 27.23 5.70 -11.16
CA GLY A 141 25.96 6.45 -11.07
C GLY A 141 24.78 5.80 -11.77
N ARG A 142 24.82 4.50 -12.04
CA ARG A 142 23.70 3.76 -12.63
C ARG A 142 22.88 3.11 -11.52
N GLN A 143 21.59 3.40 -11.51
CA GLN A 143 20.64 2.72 -10.64
C GLN A 143 20.20 1.41 -11.31
N TYR A 144 20.45 0.28 -10.66
CA TYR A 144 20.19 -1.05 -11.24
C TYR A 144 18.85 -1.64 -10.83
N HIS A 145 18.27 -1.19 -9.73
CA HIS A 145 17.06 -1.79 -9.19
C HIS A 145 16.03 -0.70 -8.86
N GLY A 146 14.85 -0.87 -9.42
CA GLY A 146 13.68 -0.07 -9.08
C GLY A 146 12.60 -0.94 -8.43
N GLY A 147 11.85 -0.37 -7.53
CA GLY A 147 10.70 -1.02 -6.93
C GLY A 147 9.55 -0.04 -6.76
N ALA A 148 8.35 -0.57 -6.75
CA ALA A 148 7.14 0.18 -6.45
C ALA A 148 6.23 -0.62 -5.54
N LEU A 149 5.62 0.07 -4.57
CA LEU A 149 4.57 -0.46 -3.71
C LEU A 149 3.34 0.41 -3.90
N VAL A 150 2.23 -0.20 -4.30
CA VAL A 150 0.92 0.47 -4.33
C VAL A 150 0.18 0.15 -3.06
N SER A 151 -0.18 1.15 -2.30
CA SER A 151 -0.98 0.96 -1.09
C SER A 151 -2.40 0.57 -1.43
N LYS A 152 -2.92 -0.39 -0.69
CA LYS A 152 -4.32 -0.81 -0.75
C LYS A 152 -5.21 -0.04 0.24
N GLY A 153 -4.63 0.92 0.97
CA GLY A 153 -5.33 1.68 1.98
C GLY A 153 -5.96 0.80 3.05
N GLU A 154 -7.13 1.21 3.51
CA GLU A 154 -7.87 0.50 4.56
C GLU A 154 -8.33 -0.90 4.16
N SER A 155 -8.44 -1.19 2.86
CA SER A 155 -8.77 -2.54 2.38
C SER A 155 -7.68 -3.59 2.65
N ALA A 156 -6.47 -3.17 3.00
CA ALA A 156 -5.38 -4.05 3.40
C ALA A 156 -5.30 -4.29 4.92
N LEU A 157 -6.17 -3.67 5.71
CA LEU A 157 -6.22 -3.90 7.14
C LEU A 157 -6.83 -5.27 7.46
N GLY A 158 -6.33 -5.90 8.51
CA GLY A 158 -6.84 -7.20 8.95
C GLY A 158 -6.10 -7.70 10.17
N THR A 159 -6.62 -8.78 10.74
CA THR A 159 -6.06 -9.44 11.91
C THR A 159 -5.38 -10.77 11.58
N LYS A 160 -5.49 -11.22 10.32
CA LYS A 160 -4.90 -12.49 9.88
C LYS A 160 -4.41 -12.37 8.45
N PHE A 161 -3.13 -12.59 8.26
CA PHE A 161 -2.46 -12.48 6.97
C PHE A 161 -1.75 -13.77 6.60
N ARG A 162 -1.59 -14.00 5.30
CA ARG A 162 -0.69 -15.01 4.76
C ARG A 162 0.32 -14.32 3.88
N LEU A 163 1.59 -14.43 4.24
CA LEU A 163 2.69 -13.90 3.46
C LEU A 163 3.23 -15.00 2.56
N GLY A 164 3.32 -14.71 1.27
CA GLY A 164 4.02 -15.54 0.29
C GLY A 164 5.34 -14.89 -0.08
N ALA A 165 6.34 -15.72 -0.39
CA ALA A 165 7.63 -15.25 -0.87
C ALA A 165 8.12 -16.12 -2.03
N LEU A 166 8.85 -15.53 -2.96
CA LEU A 166 9.55 -16.28 -4.00
C LEU A 166 10.77 -16.96 -3.40
N GLN A 167 11.09 -18.16 -3.91
CA GLN A 167 12.31 -18.86 -3.49
C GLN A 167 13.55 -18.03 -3.84
N ILE A 168 14.42 -17.83 -2.86
CA ILE A 168 15.70 -17.17 -3.07
C ILE A 168 16.68 -18.18 -3.65
N LYS A 169 17.19 -17.90 -4.86
CA LYS A 169 18.17 -18.79 -5.52
C LYS A 169 19.61 -18.29 -5.50
N ALA A 170 19.81 -17.01 -5.16
CA ALA A 170 21.13 -16.40 -5.19
C ALA A 170 21.46 -15.74 -3.83
N ASN A 171 22.73 -15.80 -3.46
CA ASN A 171 23.25 -15.11 -2.30
C ASN A 171 23.10 -13.58 -2.50
N GLY A 172 22.73 -12.87 -1.46
CA GLY A 172 22.55 -11.41 -1.50
C GLY A 172 21.12 -10.94 -1.81
N HIS A 173 20.20 -11.85 -2.09
CA HIS A 173 18.77 -11.53 -2.21
C HIS A 173 18.05 -11.69 -0.87
N LEU A 174 17.03 -10.88 -0.64
CA LEU A 174 16.22 -10.92 0.58
C LEU A 174 14.74 -10.93 0.20
N ASN A 175 14.00 -11.86 0.78
CA ASN A 175 12.55 -11.75 0.91
C ASN A 175 12.24 -11.29 2.33
N PHE A 176 11.40 -10.29 2.48
CA PHE A 176 10.97 -9.80 3.77
C PHE A 176 9.49 -9.48 3.76
N GLY A 177 8.87 -9.55 4.94
CA GLY A 177 7.55 -9.01 5.21
C GLY A 177 7.70 -7.76 6.08
N SER A 178 6.96 -6.73 5.78
CA SER A 178 6.86 -5.55 6.62
C SER A 178 5.41 -5.41 7.09
N ILE A 179 5.24 -5.24 8.39
CA ILE A 179 3.93 -5.15 9.02
C ILE A 179 3.88 -3.81 9.76
N MET A 180 2.81 -3.06 9.54
CA MET A 180 2.55 -1.81 10.25
C MET A 180 1.31 -1.99 11.11
N ALA A 181 1.47 -1.86 12.42
CA ALA A 181 0.35 -1.84 13.35
C ALA A 181 -0.37 -0.50 13.25
N THR A 182 -1.69 -0.52 13.32
CA THR A 182 -2.54 0.69 13.28
C THR A 182 -2.99 1.15 14.66
N GLU A 183 -2.72 0.34 15.68
CA GLU A 183 -3.07 0.58 17.08
C GLU A 183 -1.86 0.28 17.98
N ASP A 184 -1.74 1.03 19.05
CA ASP A 184 -0.70 0.83 20.06
C ASP A 184 -0.86 -0.54 20.75
N ASN A 185 0.24 -1.09 21.20
CA ASN A 185 0.29 -2.39 21.90
C ASN A 185 -0.25 -3.58 21.10
N THR A 186 -0.23 -3.49 19.77
CA THR A 186 -0.59 -4.61 18.89
C THR A 186 0.38 -5.76 19.03
N VAL A 187 -0.12 -6.96 19.32
CA VAL A 187 0.67 -8.18 19.38
C VAL A 187 0.60 -8.92 18.05
N ILE A 188 1.76 -9.22 17.48
CA ILE A 188 1.87 -9.94 16.21
C ILE A 188 2.43 -11.35 16.48
N ASN A 189 1.65 -12.37 16.10
CA ASN A 189 2.07 -13.76 16.17
C ASN A 189 2.42 -14.26 14.77
N ILE A 190 3.67 -14.69 14.56
CA ILE A 190 4.16 -15.21 13.29
C ILE A 190 4.30 -16.72 13.40
N THR A 191 3.59 -17.46 12.53
CA THR A 191 3.72 -18.90 12.40
C THR A 191 4.47 -19.22 11.12
N LEU A 192 5.62 -19.85 11.24
CA LEU A 192 6.37 -20.34 10.09
C LEU A 192 5.79 -21.68 9.62
N PRO A 193 5.78 -21.95 8.30
CA PRO A 193 5.40 -23.27 7.81
C PRO A 193 6.38 -24.31 8.38
N THR A 194 5.84 -25.39 8.92
CA THR A 194 6.63 -26.58 9.26
C THR A 194 7.05 -27.25 7.96
N GLY A 195 8.34 -27.33 7.70
CA GLY A 195 8.93 -28.02 6.55
C GLY A 195 8.74 -29.53 6.62
#